data_59db1816161755b66db48bc7bf0d5b69
#
_entry.id   59db1816161755b66db48bc7bf0d5b69
#
_cell.length_a   1.000
_cell.length_b   1.000
_cell.length_c   1.000
_cell.angle_alpha   90.00
_cell.angle_beta   90.00
_cell.angle_gamma   90.00
#
_symmetry.space_group_name_H-M   'P 1'
#
loop_
_entity.id
_entity.type
_entity.pdbx_description
1 polymer ?
#
loop_
_entity_poly.entity_id
_entity_poly.type
_entity_poly.pdbx_seq_one_letter_code
_entity_poly.pdbx_strand_id
1 'polypeptide(L)'
;MTEANNTQTGAVRVRFAPSPTGYLHVGGARTALFNWLFARKHQGTMILRIEDTDAERNKPELVEGIIDGLKWLGVDWDEGPFYQSQRTELYRQAAKKLLANGSAFLCYCPPERSEERRVGKECRSRWSPYH
;
A
#
# COMPACT_ATOMS: atom_id res chain seq x y z
N MET A 1 4.90 -29.89 30.30
CA MET A 1 4.17 -30.10 29.03
C MET A 1 3.39 -28.84 28.77
N THR A 2 3.96 -27.93 28.00
CA THR A 2 3.35 -26.63 27.63
C THR A 2 2.79 -26.79 26.23
N GLU A 3 1.46 -26.82 26.13
CA GLU A 3 0.77 -26.82 24.86
C GLU A 3 1.08 -25.53 24.10
N ALA A 4 1.74 -25.68 22.96
CA ALA A 4 1.92 -24.60 22.02
C ALA A 4 0.55 -24.24 21.43
N ASN A 5 0.05 -23.05 21.75
CA ASN A 5 -1.12 -22.46 21.12
C ASN A 5 -0.86 -22.37 19.60
N ASN A 6 -1.39 -23.31 18.86
CA ASN A 6 -1.41 -23.30 17.40
C ASN A 6 -2.53 -22.33 16.96
N THR A 7 -2.26 -21.03 17.05
CA THR A 7 -3.06 -20.06 16.31
C THR A 7 -2.83 -20.32 14.82
N GLN A 8 -3.83 -20.83 14.13
CA GLN A 8 -3.87 -20.87 12.67
C GLN A 8 -3.67 -19.45 12.15
N THR A 9 -2.43 -19.07 11.96
CA THR A 9 -2.08 -17.85 11.22
C THR A 9 -2.40 -18.13 9.77
N GLY A 10 -3.42 -17.44 9.23
CA GLY A 10 -3.69 -17.44 7.80
C GLY A 10 -2.37 -17.19 7.05
N ALA A 11 -2.21 -17.78 5.86
CA ALA A 11 -0.99 -17.68 5.07
C ALA A 11 -0.51 -16.22 4.98
N VAL A 12 0.77 -15.98 5.30
CA VAL A 12 1.36 -14.64 5.29
C VAL A 12 1.26 -14.07 3.88
N ARG A 13 0.66 -12.90 3.76
CA ARG A 13 0.61 -12.13 2.51
C ARG A 13 1.11 -10.72 2.77
N VAL A 14 2.13 -10.32 2.06
CA VAL A 14 2.75 -8.98 2.17
C VAL A 14 2.67 -8.26 0.84
N ARG A 15 2.85 -6.95 0.88
CA ARG A 15 2.76 -6.12 -0.32
C ARG A 15 3.82 -5.02 -0.32
N PHE A 16 4.50 -4.89 -1.44
CA PHE A 16 5.21 -3.67 -1.78
C PHE A 16 4.36 -2.85 -2.76
N ALA A 17 4.14 -1.58 -2.46
CA ALA A 17 3.22 -0.73 -3.21
C ALA A 17 3.85 0.63 -3.55
N PRO A 18 4.82 0.68 -4.49
CA PRO A 18 5.47 1.90 -4.88
C PRO A 18 4.56 2.80 -5.74
N SER A 19 4.67 4.12 -5.54
CA SER A 19 4.08 5.11 -6.46
C SER A 19 5.13 5.48 -7.52
N PRO A 20 4.81 5.41 -8.82
CA PRO A 20 5.76 5.67 -9.90
C PRO A 20 5.90 7.17 -10.19
N THR A 21 6.15 7.96 -9.13
CA THR A 21 6.40 9.41 -9.20
C THR A 21 7.90 9.74 -9.22
N GLY A 22 8.75 8.72 -9.23
CA GLY A 22 10.21 8.77 -9.28
C GLY A 22 10.81 7.37 -9.37
N TYR A 23 12.14 7.30 -9.51
CA TYR A 23 12.86 6.02 -9.51
C TYR A 23 12.87 5.38 -8.12
N LEU A 24 13.12 4.07 -8.09
CA LEU A 24 13.28 3.33 -6.85
C LEU A 24 14.50 3.88 -6.08
N HIS A 25 14.25 4.48 -4.92
CA HIS A 25 15.31 4.97 -4.03
C HIS A 25 15.58 3.96 -2.91
N VAL A 26 16.68 4.14 -2.20
CA VAL A 26 17.14 3.21 -1.15
C VAL A 26 16.08 2.92 -0.07
N GLY A 27 15.25 3.89 0.29
CA GLY A 27 14.15 3.71 1.25
C GLY A 27 13.07 2.77 0.72
N GLY A 28 12.69 2.92 -0.56
CA GLY A 28 11.77 2.01 -1.24
C GLY A 28 12.35 0.60 -1.38
N ALA A 29 13.60 0.50 -1.80
CA ALA A 29 14.33 -0.75 -1.91
C ALA A 29 14.39 -1.51 -0.58
N ARG A 30 14.71 -0.80 0.52
CA ARG A 30 14.70 -1.36 1.87
C ARG A 30 13.33 -1.91 2.25
N THR A 31 12.27 -1.15 2.00
CA THR A 31 10.90 -1.58 2.31
C THR A 31 10.51 -2.82 1.51
N ALA A 32 10.83 -2.85 0.21
CA ALA A 32 10.62 -4.02 -0.63
C ALA A 32 11.36 -5.25 -0.08
N LEU A 33 12.64 -5.10 0.25
CA LEU A 33 13.48 -6.17 0.77
C LEU A 33 12.95 -6.73 2.10
N PHE A 34 12.51 -5.89 3.04
CA PHE A 34 11.94 -6.37 4.30
C PHE A 34 10.65 -7.17 4.09
N ASN A 35 9.77 -6.70 3.22
CA ASN A 35 8.55 -7.43 2.88
C ASN A 35 8.89 -8.77 2.22
N TRP A 36 9.81 -8.77 1.28
CA TRP A 36 10.26 -9.97 0.58
C TRP A 36 10.87 -11.01 1.53
N LEU A 37 11.82 -10.59 2.39
CA LEU A 37 12.44 -11.47 3.39
C LEU A 37 11.41 -12.05 4.36
N PHE A 38 10.44 -11.24 4.77
CA PHE A 38 9.38 -11.70 5.66
C PHE A 38 8.49 -12.74 4.97
N ALA A 39 8.09 -12.49 3.72
CA ALA A 39 7.34 -13.46 2.93
C ALA A 39 8.12 -14.76 2.77
N ARG A 40 9.37 -14.70 2.33
CA ARG A 40 10.20 -15.90 2.11
C ARG A 40 10.45 -16.68 3.39
N LYS A 41 10.73 -16.00 4.52
CA LYS A 41 10.91 -16.64 5.83
C LYS A 41 9.66 -17.42 6.27
N HIS A 42 8.47 -16.94 5.96
CA HIS A 42 7.20 -17.54 6.39
C HIS A 42 6.52 -18.35 5.27
N GLN A 43 7.20 -18.64 4.17
CA GLN A 43 6.61 -19.31 2.99
C GLN A 43 5.32 -18.64 2.52
N GLY A 44 5.30 -17.32 2.64
CA GLY A 44 4.15 -16.46 2.31
C GLY A 44 4.22 -15.91 0.89
N THR A 45 3.25 -15.08 0.55
CA THR A 45 3.07 -14.47 -0.78
C THR A 45 3.53 -13.02 -0.76
N MET A 46 4.40 -12.64 -1.70
CA MET A 46 4.79 -11.27 -1.98
C MET A 46 3.97 -10.70 -3.13
N ILE A 47 3.33 -9.57 -2.91
CA ILE A 47 2.48 -8.90 -3.90
C ILE A 47 3.15 -7.59 -4.32
N LEU A 48 3.24 -7.35 -5.64
CA LEU A 48 3.62 -6.04 -6.17
C LEU A 48 2.36 -5.30 -6.64
N ARG A 49 2.16 -4.07 -6.13
CA ARG A 49 1.10 -3.18 -6.59
C ARG A 49 1.64 -1.80 -6.89
N ILE A 50 1.50 -1.36 -8.12
CA ILE A 50 1.87 -0.02 -8.55
C ILE A 50 0.72 0.95 -8.18
N GLU A 51 1.04 1.99 -7.41
CA GLU A 51 0.08 3.02 -7.00
C GLU A 51 0.15 4.22 -7.96
N ASP A 52 -0.41 4.01 -9.14
CA ASP A 52 -0.34 4.87 -10.33
C ASP A 52 -1.53 5.87 -10.45
N THR A 53 -2.07 6.33 -9.32
CA THR A 53 -3.24 7.22 -9.31
C THR A 53 -2.92 8.69 -9.58
N ASP A 54 -1.67 9.10 -9.49
CA ASP A 54 -1.20 10.46 -9.83
C ASP A 54 -0.87 10.52 -11.32
N ALA A 55 -1.89 10.82 -12.13
CA ALA A 55 -1.76 10.82 -13.60
C ALA A 55 -0.76 11.85 -14.15
N GLU A 56 -0.49 12.93 -13.41
CA GLU A 56 0.44 13.98 -13.85
C GLU A 56 1.90 13.55 -13.69
N ARG A 57 2.21 12.82 -12.62
CA ARG A 57 3.58 12.39 -12.31
C ARG A 57 3.88 10.94 -12.68
N ASN A 58 2.84 10.17 -13.01
CA ASN A 58 3.00 8.78 -13.42
C ASN A 58 3.51 8.71 -14.86
N LYS A 59 4.67 8.09 -15.04
CA LYS A 59 5.28 7.84 -16.35
C LYS A 59 5.60 6.36 -16.51
N PRO A 60 5.34 5.73 -17.66
CA PRO A 60 5.64 4.32 -17.91
C PRO A 60 7.10 3.96 -17.61
N GLU A 61 8.05 4.85 -17.97
CA GLU A 61 9.48 4.64 -17.76
C GLU A 61 9.84 4.52 -16.27
N LEU A 62 9.09 5.21 -15.39
CA LEU A 62 9.30 5.12 -13.94
C LEU A 62 8.79 3.79 -13.37
N VAL A 63 7.72 3.25 -13.94
CA VAL A 63 7.23 1.91 -13.58
C VAL A 63 8.25 0.85 -13.99
N GLU A 64 8.76 0.92 -15.21
CA GLU A 64 9.82 0.02 -15.70
C GLU A 64 11.08 0.12 -14.83
N GLY A 65 11.50 1.35 -14.49
CA GLY A 65 12.66 1.58 -13.63
C GLY A 65 12.49 1.01 -12.21
N ILE A 66 11.28 1.01 -11.65
CA ILE A 66 10.98 0.37 -10.36
C ILE A 66 11.10 -1.16 -10.50
N ILE A 67 10.50 -1.74 -11.54
CA ILE A 67 10.53 -3.17 -11.82
C ILE A 67 11.98 -3.66 -12.02
N ASP A 68 12.76 -2.95 -12.81
CA ASP A 68 14.15 -3.30 -13.09
C ASP A 68 15.02 -3.16 -11.84
N GLY A 69 14.79 -2.12 -11.03
CA GLY A 69 15.46 -1.97 -9.74
C GLY A 69 15.17 -3.11 -8.78
N LEU A 70 13.93 -3.59 -8.70
CA LEU A 70 13.56 -4.76 -7.89
C LEU A 70 14.23 -6.03 -8.41
N LYS A 71 14.22 -6.28 -9.71
CA LYS A 71 14.91 -7.42 -10.33
C LYS A 71 16.42 -7.39 -10.09
N TRP A 72 17.02 -6.22 -10.21
CA TRP A 72 18.46 -6.04 -9.95
C TRP A 72 18.83 -6.37 -8.50
N LEU A 73 17.92 -6.05 -7.54
CA LEU A 73 18.08 -6.42 -6.13
C LEU A 73 17.80 -7.90 -5.84
N GLY A 74 17.33 -8.67 -6.82
CA GLY A 74 16.91 -10.06 -6.62
C GLY A 74 15.58 -10.18 -5.85
N VAL A 75 14.78 -9.10 -5.81
CA VAL A 75 13.47 -9.09 -5.17
C VAL A 75 12.41 -9.43 -6.23
N ASP A 76 11.94 -10.66 -6.19
CA ASP A 76 10.83 -11.17 -6.99
C ASP A 76 9.48 -11.04 -6.25
N TRP A 77 8.39 -11.25 -6.95
CA TRP A 77 7.04 -11.26 -6.39
C TRP A 77 6.22 -12.40 -6.96
N ASP A 78 5.26 -12.86 -6.19
CA ASP A 78 4.43 -14.03 -6.54
C ASP A 78 3.15 -13.60 -7.27
N GLU A 79 2.63 -12.40 -6.96
CA GLU A 79 1.40 -11.86 -7.56
C GLU A 79 1.60 -10.42 -8.03
N GLY A 80 1.02 -10.08 -9.18
CA GLY A 80 1.10 -8.76 -9.81
C GLY A 80 2.12 -8.69 -10.95
N PRO A 81 2.52 -7.48 -11.37
CA PRO A 81 2.13 -6.19 -10.81
C PRO A 81 0.65 -5.87 -11.01
N PHE A 82 -0.02 -5.44 -9.94
CA PHE A 82 -1.36 -4.87 -10.03
C PHE A 82 -1.26 -3.35 -10.13
N TYR A 83 -2.08 -2.75 -10.97
CA TYR A 83 -2.16 -1.29 -11.13
C TYR A 83 -3.38 -0.75 -10.41
N GLN A 84 -3.18 0.22 -9.52
CA GLN A 84 -4.27 0.78 -8.73
C GLN A 84 -5.30 1.50 -9.60
N SER A 85 -4.87 2.19 -10.66
CA SER A 85 -5.74 2.88 -11.62
C SER A 85 -6.74 1.94 -12.30
N GLN A 86 -6.37 0.69 -12.52
CA GLN A 86 -7.22 -0.34 -13.17
C GLN A 86 -8.27 -0.94 -12.22
N ARG A 87 -8.28 -0.55 -10.94
CA ARG A 87 -9.16 -1.14 -9.91
C ARG A 87 -10.25 -0.19 -9.42
N THR A 88 -10.51 0.90 -10.13
CA THR A 88 -11.46 1.96 -9.74
C THR A 88 -12.85 1.41 -9.44
N GLU A 89 -13.33 0.44 -10.22
CA GLU A 89 -14.66 -0.15 -9.99
C GLU A 89 -14.75 -0.90 -8.65
N LEU A 90 -13.71 -1.61 -8.26
CA LEU A 90 -13.66 -2.27 -6.95
C LEU A 90 -13.72 -1.24 -5.80
N TYR A 91 -13.04 -0.12 -5.94
CA TYR A 91 -13.07 0.96 -4.94
C TYR A 91 -14.43 1.64 -4.87
N ARG A 92 -15.09 1.86 -6.02
CA ARG A 92 -16.46 2.39 -6.08
C ARG A 92 -17.46 1.47 -5.38
N GLN A 93 -17.35 0.16 -5.62
CA GLN A 93 -18.21 -0.84 -4.97
C GLN A 93 -17.97 -0.89 -3.45
N ALA A 94 -16.72 -0.83 -3.01
CA ALA A 94 -16.37 -0.78 -1.59
C ALA A 94 -16.93 0.50 -0.93
N ALA A 95 -16.77 1.67 -1.57
CA ALA A 95 -17.31 2.93 -1.10
C ALA A 95 -18.84 2.90 -0.98
N LYS A 96 -19.54 2.35 -1.99
CA LYS A 96 -21.02 2.17 -1.94
C LYS A 96 -21.44 1.29 -0.76
N LYS A 97 -20.71 0.22 -0.47
CA LYS A 97 -20.98 -0.64 0.70
C LYS A 97 -20.80 0.11 2.02
N LEU A 98 -19.75 0.92 2.14
CA LEU A 98 -19.50 1.74 3.33
C LEU A 98 -20.58 2.80 3.54
N LEU A 99 -21.06 3.43 2.46
CA LEU A 99 -22.19 4.36 2.52
C LEU A 99 -23.48 3.65 2.94
N ALA A 100 -23.76 2.48 2.35
CA ALA A 100 -24.99 1.73 2.62
C ALA A 100 -25.09 1.23 4.05
N ASN A 101 -23.96 0.87 4.68
CA ASN A 101 -23.92 0.40 6.08
C ASN A 101 -23.66 1.49 7.11
N GLY A 102 -23.59 2.77 6.69
CA GLY A 102 -23.38 3.91 7.59
C GLY A 102 -21.94 4.09 8.10
N SER A 103 -20.97 3.31 7.59
CA SER A 103 -19.55 3.44 7.97
C SER A 103 -18.83 4.58 7.25
N ALA A 104 -19.47 5.18 6.26
CA ALA A 104 -18.99 6.37 5.55
C ALA A 104 -20.15 7.33 5.28
N PHE A 105 -19.85 8.57 5.01
CA PHE A 105 -20.80 9.60 4.63
C PHE A 105 -20.24 10.47 3.51
N LEU A 106 -21.13 11.11 2.74
CA LEU A 106 -20.74 12.06 1.71
C LEU A 106 -20.30 13.38 2.36
N CYS A 107 -19.13 13.86 1.99
CA CYS A 107 -18.60 15.15 2.44
C CYS A 107 -18.65 16.16 1.28
N TYR A 108 -19.35 17.26 1.47
CA TYR A 108 -19.48 18.35 0.50
C TYR A 108 -18.63 19.57 0.86
N CYS A 109 -17.66 19.40 1.74
CA CYS A 109 -16.73 20.46 2.08
C CYS A 109 -15.83 20.79 0.89
N PRO A 110 -15.50 22.08 0.66
CA PRO A 110 -14.57 22.45 -0.39
C PRO A 110 -13.16 21.91 -0.11
N PRO A 111 -12.28 21.79 -1.14
CA PRO A 111 -10.96 21.21 -1.02
C PRO A 111 -10.09 21.82 0.09
N GLU A 112 -10.16 23.16 0.25
CA GLU A 112 -9.39 23.92 1.25
C GLU A 112 -9.69 23.43 2.66
N ARG A 113 -10.96 23.17 2.97
CA ARG A 113 -11.36 22.63 4.26
C ARG A 113 -10.92 21.17 4.46
N SER A 114 -10.80 20.42 3.37
CA SER A 114 -10.25 19.07 3.41
C SER A 114 -8.77 19.09 3.77
N GLU A 115 -8.00 20.03 3.26
CA GLU A 115 -6.59 20.22 3.61
C GLU A 115 -6.41 20.63 5.08
N GLU A 116 -7.24 21.54 5.60
CA GLU A 116 -7.24 21.90 7.02
C GLU A 116 -7.45 20.68 7.93
N ARG A 117 -8.33 19.75 7.56
CA ARG A 117 -8.55 18.51 8.31
C ARG A 117 -7.34 17.58 8.25
N ARG A 118 -6.62 17.50 7.13
CA ARG A 118 -5.39 16.69 7.00
C ARG A 118 -4.25 17.23 7.84
N VAL A 119 -4.18 18.55 8.02
CA VAL A 119 -3.17 19.25 8.81
C VAL A 119 -3.63 19.49 10.25
N GLY A 120 -4.89 19.24 10.55
CA GLY A 120 -5.50 19.48 11.85
C GLY A 120 -4.94 18.60 12.97
N LYS A 121 -5.14 19.06 14.21
CA LYS A 121 -4.65 18.41 15.43
C LYS A 121 -5.16 16.96 15.59
N GLU A 122 -6.28 16.64 15.02
CA GLU A 122 -6.85 15.29 15.10
C GLU A 122 -5.98 14.23 14.41
N CYS A 123 -5.16 14.63 13.43
CA CYS A 123 -4.21 13.74 12.78
C CYS A 123 -2.87 13.61 13.52
N ARG A 124 -2.57 14.53 14.45
CA ARG A 124 -1.29 14.54 15.14
C ARG A 124 -1.25 13.65 16.38
N SER A 125 -2.36 13.51 17.07
CA SER A 125 -2.34 13.02 18.44
C SER A 125 -2.29 11.50 18.57
N ARG A 126 -2.57 10.76 17.51
CA ARG A 126 -2.71 9.29 17.61
C ARG A 126 -1.49 8.49 17.18
N TRP A 127 -0.50 9.13 16.59
CA TRP A 127 0.65 8.42 16.00
C TRP A 127 2.02 8.87 16.54
N SER A 128 2.05 9.87 17.42
CA SER A 128 3.29 10.28 18.07
C SER A 128 3.32 9.79 19.52
N PRO A 129 4.27 8.92 19.88
CA PRO A 129 4.47 8.51 21.27
C PRO A 129 5.08 9.62 22.14
N TYR A 130 5.28 10.82 21.60
CA TYR A 130 5.95 11.94 22.26
C TYR A 130 5.04 13.18 22.37
N HIS A 131 3.83 13.00 22.86
CA HIS A 131 2.96 14.10 23.31
C HIS A 131 2.45 13.84 24.70
#